data_3a5675271f6bbdd640ddac37f083a9b9
#
_entry.id   3a5675271f6bbdd640ddac37f083a9b9
#
_cell.length_a   1.000
_cell.length_b   1.000
_cell.length_c   1.000
_cell.angle_alpha   90.00
_cell.angle_beta   90.00
_cell.angle_gamma   90.00
#
_symmetry.space_group_name_H-M   'P 1'
#
loop_
_entity.id
_entity.type
_entity.pdbx_description
1 polymer ?
#
loop_
_entity_poly.entity_id
_entity_poly.type
_entity_poly.pdbx_seq_one_letter_code
_entity_poly.pdbx_strand_id
1 'polypeptide(L)'
;MMITSRTRMSMKQLTTLNAFLLPTTMVLALSGCGGGGGGGASTATAPVAPAPVAYSAVVTSVPAPVYALPDDVTIATQLNAARQGSGSGLLAQSTVLDLSAHNHTNFLVNNQLVGNYTYLTSTFDGVSGGHYENPSLSGYSGQLPQARAVAAGYTGTVSELITFGTASGADCIAAFENSVYHLAQMLSPSMDVGIDFNVGNGGGSACAIELGVPTTSLGQLPASGTIVTFPNSGMTGVAPTFYNQGEDPDPAPDLSVAGHPVLVSLYTTATPTLTGSDIVIQTFSITPANGSAVAVRVLVNSGVTSSGPAITVDNTISAPGELLLLPTVPLTPNTLYNVSFAATVKGAAVSQNWSFTTGAAN
;
A
#
# COMPACT_ATOMS: atom_id res chain seq x y z
N MET A 1 -1.47 51.62 -8.99
CA MET A 1 -0.06 51.39 -9.29
C MET A 1 0.64 51.08 -7.98
N MET A 2 0.67 49.83 -7.61
CA MET A 2 1.47 49.33 -6.47
C MET A 2 1.94 47.93 -6.86
N ILE A 3 3.23 47.84 -7.11
CA ILE A 3 3.98 46.64 -7.44
C ILE A 3 4.39 46.01 -6.12
N THR A 4 3.89 44.79 -5.81
CA THR A 4 4.41 44.00 -4.69
C THR A 4 5.30 42.86 -5.23
N SER A 5 6.57 43.00 -4.95
CA SER A 5 7.64 42.05 -5.16
C SER A 5 7.36 40.72 -4.44
N ARG A 6 7.34 39.59 -5.18
CA ARG A 6 7.38 38.26 -4.63
C ARG A 6 8.83 37.81 -4.52
N THR A 7 9.30 37.71 -3.29
CA THR A 7 10.61 37.13 -2.94
C THR A 7 10.55 35.60 -3.15
N ARG A 8 11.36 35.09 -4.08
CA ARG A 8 11.59 33.64 -4.24
C ARG A 8 12.44 33.14 -3.07
N MET A 9 11.90 32.28 -2.25
CA MET A 9 12.67 31.48 -1.31
C MET A 9 13.25 30.26 -2.02
N SER A 10 14.58 30.16 -2.02
CA SER A 10 15.33 29.02 -2.52
C SER A 10 15.24 27.88 -1.50
N MET A 11 14.63 26.75 -1.89
CA MET A 11 14.71 25.50 -1.12
C MET A 11 16.10 24.90 -1.29
N LYS A 12 16.86 24.84 -0.21
CA LYS A 12 18.04 23.99 -0.11
C LYS A 12 17.55 22.54 0.10
N GLN A 13 17.89 21.68 -0.84
CA GLN A 13 17.73 20.21 -0.70
C GLN A 13 18.56 19.74 0.49
N LEU A 14 17.90 19.17 1.50
CA LEU A 14 18.55 18.31 2.50
C LEU A 14 18.39 16.87 2.02
N THR A 15 19.44 16.33 1.44
CA THR A 15 19.60 14.89 1.20
C THR A 15 19.91 14.21 2.54
N THR A 16 18.92 13.57 3.14
CA THR A 16 19.17 12.62 4.24
C THR A 16 19.45 11.25 3.66
N LEU A 17 20.71 10.89 3.67
CA LEU A 17 21.20 9.54 3.39
C LEU A 17 20.80 8.64 4.56
N ASN A 18 19.76 7.83 4.41
CA ASN A 18 19.47 6.75 5.34
C ASN A 18 20.41 5.57 5.01
N ALA A 19 21.56 5.55 5.69
CA ALA A 19 22.43 4.40 5.69
C ALA A 19 21.78 3.29 6.53
N PHE A 20 21.33 2.22 5.88
CA PHE A 20 20.99 0.95 6.54
C PHE A 20 22.26 0.36 7.16
N LEU A 21 22.40 0.47 8.47
CA LEU A 21 23.39 -0.25 9.26
C LEU A 21 22.90 -1.70 9.43
N LEU A 22 23.47 -2.61 8.67
CA LEU A 22 23.39 -4.05 8.97
C LEU A 22 24.06 -4.30 10.33
N PRO A 23 23.44 -5.00 11.28
CA PRO A 23 24.12 -5.45 12.46
C PRO A 23 25.06 -6.61 12.10
N THR A 24 26.36 -6.33 12.15
CA THR A 24 27.40 -7.37 12.08
C THR A 24 27.36 -8.14 13.40
N THR A 25 26.79 -9.33 13.40
CA THR A 25 26.84 -10.26 14.51
C THR A 25 28.26 -10.81 14.62
N MET A 26 28.99 -10.31 15.61
CA MET A 26 30.32 -10.82 15.99
C MET A 26 30.12 -12.13 16.77
N VAL A 27 30.40 -13.27 16.12
CA VAL A 27 30.44 -14.58 16.80
C VAL A 27 31.76 -14.65 17.57
N LEU A 28 31.69 -14.54 18.91
CA LEU A 28 32.79 -14.88 19.79
C LEU A 28 32.82 -16.40 19.95
N ALA A 29 33.78 -17.06 19.34
CA ALA A 29 34.13 -18.44 19.63
C ALA A 29 34.94 -18.47 20.95
N LEU A 30 34.34 -18.92 22.05
CA LEU A 30 35.06 -19.28 23.25
C LEU A 30 35.52 -20.73 23.12
N SER A 31 36.79 -20.92 22.85
CA SER A 31 37.48 -22.22 23.02
C SER A 31 37.81 -22.42 24.51
N GLY A 32 36.98 -23.20 25.20
CA GLY A 32 37.26 -23.71 26.54
C GLY A 32 37.82 -25.11 26.46
N CYS A 33 39.11 -25.25 26.76
CA CYS A 33 39.78 -26.53 26.99
C CYS A 33 39.71 -26.88 28.49
N GLY A 34 39.28 -28.10 28.85
CA GLY A 34 39.33 -28.57 30.23
C GLY A 34 38.66 -29.91 30.49
N GLY A 35 39.38 -31.01 30.44
CA GLY A 35 39.52 -32.15 31.38
C GLY A 35 38.34 -33.07 31.74
N GLY A 36 38.31 -34.25 31.20
CA GLY A 36 38.23 -35.55 31.87
C GLY A 36 37.00 -35.93 32.73
N GLY A 37 36.24 -36.96 32.27
CA GLY A 37 35.31 -37.72 33.11
C GLY A 37 34.22 -38.43 32.29
N GLY A 38 34.33 -39.77 32.17
CA GLY A 38 33.44 -40.61 31.35
C GLY A 38 31.98 -40.63 31.82
N GLY A 39 31.10 -40.75 30.89
CA GLY A 39 29.66 -41.01 31.13
C GLY A 39 28.83 -40.57 29.95
N GLY A 40 28.23 -41.53 29.24
CA GLY A 40 27.09 -41.43 28.36
C GLY A 40 27.07 -40.28 27.36
N ALA A 41 27.36 -40.52 26.08
CA ALA A 41 27.18 -39.61 25.00
C ALA A 41 25.68 -39.31 24.78
N SER A 42 25.19 -38.26 25.46
CA SER A 42 24.00 -37.55 25.06
C SER A 42 24.45 -36.68 23.86
N THR A 43 24.05 -37.04 22.67
CA THR A 43 24.20 -36.19 21.48
C THR A 43 23.34 -34.96 21.67
N ALA A 44 23.94 -33.90 22.23
CA ALA A 44 23.32 -32.57 22.23
C ALA A 44 23.12 -32.18 20.77
N THR A 45 21.89 -32.21 20.29
CA THR A 45 21.50 -31.63 19.02
C THR A 45 21.92 -30.16 19.05
N ALA A 46 22.81 -29.80 18.12
CA ALA A 46 23.20 -28.40 17.97
C ALA A 46 21.93 -27.56 17.76
N PRO A 47 21.83 -26.35 18.35
CA PRO A 47 20.71 -25.46 18.10
C PRO A 47 20.58 -25.26 16.58
N VAL A 48 19.42 -25.60 16.04
CA VAL A 48 19.09 -25.32 14.64
C VAL A 48 19.10 -23.81 14.49
N ALA A 49 19.94 -23.28 13.60
CA ALA A 49 19.93 -21.86 13.27
C ALA A 49 18.53 -21.46 12.82
N PRO A 50 18.00 -20.30 13.24
CA PRO A 50 16.70 -19.82 12.78
C PRO A 50 16.70 -19.79 11.25
N ALA A 51 15.59 -20.23 10.64
CA ALA A 51 15.42 -20.17 9.20
C ALA A 51 15.56 -18.70 8.72
N PRO A 52 16.20 -18.48 7.56
CA PRO A 52 16.32 -17.14 7.01
C PRO A 52 14.91 -16.57 6.72
N VAL A 53 14.70 -15.31 7.08
CA VAL A 53 13.46 -14.59 6.77
C VAL A 53 13.35 -14.43 5.24
N ALA A 54 12.23 -14.80 4.65
CA ALA A 54 12.01 -14.79 3.21
C ALA A 54 10.57 -14.40 2.88
N TYR A 55 10.33 -14.04 1.62
CA TYR A 55 8.96 -13.93 1.09
C TYR A 55 8.34 -15.33 0.99
N SER A 56 7.06 -15.42 1.34
CA SER A 56 6.24 -16.60 1.12
C SER A 56 5.47 -16.51 -0.20
N ALA A 57 4.96 -17.65 -0.67
CA ALA A 57 3.91 -17.64 -1.69
C ALA A 57 2.65 -16.97 -1.13
N VAL A 58 1.80 -16.46 -2.03
CA VAL A 58 0.51 -15.85 -1.65
C VAL A 58 -0.35 -16.81 -0.84
N VAL A 59 -0.95 -16.29 0.22
CA VAL A 59 -1.92 -16.99 1.04
C VAL A 59 -3.26 -17.03 0.31
N THR A 60 -3.85 -18.21 0.14
CA THR A 60 -5.10 -18.42 -0.58
C THR A 60 -6.28 -18.77 0.32
N SER A 61 -6.03 -18.96 1.61
CA SER A 61 -7.06 -19.22 2.63
C SER A 61 -6.64 -18.64 3.97
N VAL A 62 -7.54 -17.91 4.60
CA VAL A 62 -7.39 -17.37 5.96
C VAL A 62 -8.63 -17.70 6.78
N PRO A 63 -8.55 -17.73 8.11
CA PRO A 63 -9.73 -17.83 8.96
C PRO A 63 -10.73 -16.72 8.64
N ALA A 64 -12.02 -17.00 8.80
CA ALA A 64 -13.05 -15.97 8.69
C ALA A 64 -12.78 -14.86 9.72
N PRO A 65 -12.88 -13.59 9.34
CA PRO A 65 -12.63 -12.48 10.25
C PRO A 65 -13.71 -12.44 11.36
N VAL A 66 -13.31 -12.06 12.55
CA VAL A 66 -14.18 -11.94 13.72
C VAL A 66 -14.20 -10.49 14.19
N TYR A 67 -15.05 -9.68 13.55
CA TYR A 67 -15.29 -8.30 13.94
C TYR A 67 -16.66 -8.13 14.58
N ALA A 68 -16.78 -7.22 15.54
CA ALA A 68 -18.04 -6.90 16.21
C ALA A 68 -18.94 -5.98 15.35
N LEU A 69 -18.34 -5.13 14.52
CA LEU A 69 -19.06 -4.15 13.72
C LEU A 69 -19.22 -4.65 12.27
N PRO A 70 -20.43 -4.51 11.69
CA PRO A 70 -20.70 -4.95 10.30
C PRO A 70 -19.81 -4.26 9.26
N ASP A 71 -19.43 -2.99 9.48
CA ASP A 71 -18.57 -2.25 8.57
C ASP A 71 -17.16 -2.83 8.53
N ASP A 72 -16.59 -3.24 9.68
CA ASP A 72 -15.27 -3.88 9.72
C ASP A 72 -15.29 -5.24 9.01
N VAL A 73 -16.38 -6.02 9.18
CA VAL A 73 -16.58 -7.28 8.43
C VAL A 73 -16.63 -7.01 6.92
N THR A 74 -17.32 -5.95 6.52
CA THR A 74 -17.45 -5.53 5.11
C THR A 74 -16.08 -5.15 4.55
N ILE A 75 -15.32 -4.34 5.26
CA ILE A 75 -13.96 -3.91 4.89
C ILE A 75 -13.06 -5.14 4.70
N ALA A 76 -12.98 -6.03 5.70
CA ALA A 76 -12.16 -7.23 5.63
C ALA A 76 -12.51 -8.12 4.44
N THR A 77 -13.80 -8.29 4.19
CA THR A 77 -14.31 -9.13 3.11
C THR A 77 -13.97 -8.54 1.73
N GLN A 78 -14.24 -7.26 1.53
CA GLN A 78 -14.00 -6.58 0.25
C GLN A 78 -12.50 -6.40 -0.02
N LEU A 79 -11.71 -6.04 0.98
CA LEU A 79 -10.24 -5.98 0.89
C LEU A 79 -9.67 -7.32 0.43
N ASN A 80 -10.06 -8.41 1.08
CA ASN A 80 -9.58 -9.74 0.70
C ASN A 80 -10.12 -10.20 -0.67
N ALA A 81 -11.33 -9.78 -1.07
CA ALA A 81 -11.85 -10.04 -2.41
C ALA A 81 -11.04 -9.30 -3.49
N ALA A 82 -10.71 -8.02 -3.28
CA ALA A 82 -9.85 -7.24 -4.17
C ALA A 82 -8.45 -7.86 -4.30
N ARG A 83 -7.84 -8.25 -3.18
CA ARG A 83 -6.52 -8.89 -3.14
C ARG A 83 -6.51 -10.27 -3.80
N GLN A 84 -7.54 -11.08 -3.57
CA GLN A 84 -7.70 -12.38 -4.24
C GLN A 84 -7.85 -12.21 -5.75
N GLY A 85 -8.71 -11.29 -6.18
CA GLY A 85 -8.94 -11.01 -7.59
C GLY A 85 -7.71 -10.50 -8.32
N SER A 86 -6.89 -9.69 -7.65
CA SER A 86 -5.63 -9.17 -8.19
C SER A 86 -4.47 -10.17 -8.15
N GLY A 87 -4.55 -11.22 -7.31
CA GLY A 87 -3.48 -12.19 -7.11
C GLY A 87 -2.46 -11.80 -6.04
N SER A 88 -2.78 -10.81 -5.18
CA SER A 88 -1.87 -10.30 -4.12
C SER A 88 -1.82 -11.20 -2.86
N GLY A 89 -2.73 -12.17 -2.73
CA GLY A 89 -2.87 -13.02 -1.57
C GLY A 89 -3.67 -12.41 -0.42
N LEU A 90 -4.30 -13.28 0.39
CA LEU A 90 -5.20 -12.89 1.46
C LEU A 90 -4.45 -12.40 2.70
N LEU A 91 -5.11 -11.54 3.47
CA LEU A 91 -4.63 -11.03 4.76
C LEU A 91 -5.37 -11.75 5.90
N ALA A 92 -4.62 -12.17 6.91
CA ALA A 92 -5.17 -12.71 8.14
C ALA A 92 -5.46 -11.57 9.13
N GLN A 93 -6.62 -11.65 9.82
CA GLN A 93 -6.93 -10.71 10.89
C GLN A 93 -5.91 -10.83 12.03
N SER A 94 -5.42 -9.68 12.50
CA SER A 94 -4.56 -9.54 13.67
C SER A 94 -5.23 -8.66 14.72
N THR A 95 -5.65 -9.25 15.83
CA THR A 95 -6.35 -8.51 16.89
C THR A 95 -5.51 -7.40 17.53
N VAL A 96 -4.18 -7.49 17.48
CA VAL A 96 -3.29 -6.42 17.95
C VAL A 96 -3.23 -5.26 16.95
N LEU A 97 -3.35 -5.53 15.66
CA LEU A 97 -3.50 -4.49 14.64
C LEU A 97 -4.90 -3.88 14.67
N ASP A 98 -5.97 -4.67 14.95
CA ASP A 98 -7.32 -4.13 15.20
C ASP A 98 -7.29 -3.13 16.35
N LEU A 99 -6.58 -3.44 17.44
CA LEU A 99 -6.42 -2.53 18.58
C LEU A 99 -5.65 -1.26 18.17
N SER A 100 -4.61 -1.36 17.32
CA SER A 100 -3.89 -0.20 16.78
C SER A 100 -4.81 0.70 15.96
N ALA A 101 -5.55 0.12 15.01
CA ALA A 101 -6.51 0.84 14.17
C ALA A 101 -7.60 1.52 15.02
N HIS A 102 -8.19 0.78 15.98
CA HIS A 102 -9.21 1.29 16.89
C HIS A 102 -8.72 2.46 17.75
N ASN A 103 -7.52 2.36 18.31
CA ASN A 103 -6.95 3.45 19.10
C ASN A 103 -6.78 4.71 18.24
N HIS A 104 -6.31 4.56 17.01
CA HIS A 104 -6.09 5.70 16.12
C HIS A 104 -7.39 6.36 15.66
N THR A 105 -8.37 5.59 15.21
CA THR A 105 -9.68 6.15 14.84
C THR A 105 -10.37 6.85 16.01
N ASN A 106 -10.31 6.26 17.22
CA ASN A 106 -10.81 6.88 18.46
C ASN A 106 -10.06 8.18 18.78
N PHE A 107 -8.72 8.21 18.62
CA PHE A 107 -7.95 9.43 18.81
C PHE A 107 -8.45 10.56 17.89
N LEU A 108 -8.63 10.27 16.60
CA LEU A 108 -9.06 11.24 15.61
C LEU A 108 -10.49 11.74 15.87
N VAL A 109 -11.40 10.82 16.15
CA VAL A 109 -12.82 11.12 16.39
C VAL A 109 -13.01 11.88 17.70
N ASN A 110 -12.42 11.42 18.81
CA ASN A 110 -12.61 12.02 20.13
C ASN A 110 -11.98 13.42 20.25
N ASN A 111 -10.90 13.68 19.51
CA ASN A 111 -10.29 14.99 19.43
C ASN A 111 -10.90 15.89 18.34
N GLN A 112 -11.99 15.44 17.68
CA GLN A 112 -12.70 16.18 16.62
C GLN A 112 -11.78 16.58 15.45
N LEU A 113 -10.81 15.73 15.13
CA LEU A 113 -9.87 15.94 14.04
C LEU A 113 -10.43 15.51 12.69
N VAL A 114 -11.39 14.59 12.69
CA VAL A 114 -12.16 14.21 11.50
C VAL A 114 -12.96 15.41 11.01
N GLY A 115 -12.77 15.80 9.74
CA GLY A 115 -13.34 17.03 9.18
C GLY A 115 -12.49 18.29 9.41
N ASN A 116 -11.44 18.22 10.23
CA ASN A 116 -10.44 19.29 10.31
C ASN A 116 -9.42 19.14 9.17
N TYR A 117 -9.82 19.59 7.97
CA TYR A 117 -9.00 19.46 6.77
C TYR A 117 -7.58 20.01 6.95
N THR A 118 -7.44 21.15 7.65
CA THR A 118 -6.11 21.74 7.91
C THR A 118 -5.22 20.82 8.72
N TYR A 119 -5.76 20.12 9.73
CA TYR A 119 -4.98 19.14 10.49
C TYR A 119 -4.63 17.93 9.63
N LEU A 120 -5.63 17.35 8.96
CA LEU A 120 -5.46 16.09 8.22
C LEU A 120 -4.44 16.19 7.07
N THR A 121 -4.36 17.35 6.42
CA THR A 121 -3.42 17.60 5.31
C THR A 121 -2.12 18.30 5.74
N SER A 122 -1.99 18.74 7.00
CA SER A 122 -0.71 19.25 7.51
C SER A 122 0.29 18.13 7.67
N THR A 123 1.56 18.43 7.37
CA THR A 123 2.65 17.45 7.54
C THR A 123 3.26 17.57 8.93
N PHE A 124 3.29 16.45 9.65
CA PHE A 124 3.92 16.27 10.95
C PHE A 124 4.93 15.14 10.86
N ASP A 125 6.19 15.38 11.19
CA ASP A 125 7.27 14.39 11.12
C ASP A 125 7.34 13.60 9.80
N GLY A 126 7.00 14.26 8.69
CA GLY A 126 7.06 13.69 7.34
C GLY A 126 5.83 12.91 6.89
N VAL A 127 4.76 12.85 7.71
CA VAL A 127 3.47 12.23 7.35
C VAL A 127 2.34 13.22 7.45
N SER A 128 1.22 12.95 6.75
CA SER A 128 0.01 13.77 6.88
C SER A 128 -0.63 13.60 8.26
N GLY A 129 -1.35 14.63 8.72
CA GLY A 129 -2.02 14.62 10.01
C GLY A 129 -3.02 13.48 10.19
N GLY A 130 -3.52 12.93 9.10
CA GLY A 130 -4.35 11.73 9.13
C GLY A 130 -3.65 10.50 9.71
N HIS A 131 -2.34 10.39 9.55
CA HIS A 131 -1.51 9.29 10.07
C HIS A 131 -0.82 9.63 11.41
N TYR A 132 -0.96 10.86 11.89
CA TYR A 132 -0.20 11.39 13.03
C TYR A 132 -1.08 11.56 14.27
N GLU A 133 -0.56 11.14 15.42
CA GLU A 133 -1.15 11.47 16.71
C GLU A 133 -0.29 12.49 17.46
N ASN A 134 -0.91 13.61 17.84
CA ASN A 134 -0.25 14.60 18.69
C ASN A 134 -0.19 14.11 20.13
N PRO A 135 1.00 13.95 20.74
CA PRO A 135 1.16 13.40 22.09
C PRO A 135 0.54 14.28 23.19
N SER A 136 0.16 15.51 22.88
CA SER A 136 -0.51 16.42 23.83
C SER A 136 -2.03 16.23 23.86
N LEU A 137 -2.60 15.42 22.98
CA LEU A 137 -4.04 15.19 22.90
C LEU A 137 -4.44 13.91 23.63
N SER A 138 -5.71 13.84 24.04
CA SER A 138 -6.24 12.68 24.76
C SER A 138 -6.34 11.44 23.88
N GLY A 139 -6.08 10.26 24.46
CA GLY A 139 -6.15 9.00 23.73
C GLY A 139 -4.91 8.70 22.89
N TYR A 140 -3.81 9.46 23.04
CA TYR A 140 -2.56 9.19 22.36
C TYR A 140 -2.08 7.75 22.58
N SER A 141 -1.84 7.02 21.51
CA SER A 141 -1.41 5.62 21.51
C SER A 141 -0.04 5.40 20.86
N GLY A 142 0.42 6.37 20.09
CA GLY A 142 1.71 6.36 19.40
C GLY A 142 1.71 7.36 18.25
N GLN A 143 2.80 8.04 18.04
CA GLN A 143 2.89 9.18 17.13
C GLN A 143 2.62 8.82 15.67
N LEU A 144 3.13 7.66 15.23
CA LEU A 144 3.04 7.14 13.86
C LEU A 144 2.45 5.72 13.85
N PRO A 145 1.93 5.21 12.72
CA PRO A 145 1.32 3.88 12.63
C PRO A 145 2.18 2.77 13.22
N GLN A 146 3.46 2.73 12.87
CA GLN A 146 4.41 1.75 13.44
C GLN A 146 4.51 1.83 14.97
N ALA A 147 4.52 3.03 15.55
CA ALA A 147 4.60 3.21 17.00
C ALA A 147 3.32 2.74 17.70
N ARG A 148 2.15 2.99 17.11
CA ARG A 148 0.85 2.52 17.60
C ARG A 148 0.76 1.00 17.58
N ALA A 149 1.15 0.39 16.47
CA ALA A 149 1.16 -1.06 16.31
C ALA A 149 2.08 -1.74 17.34
N VAL A 150 3.28 -1.20 17.56
CA VAL A 150 4.21 -1.70 18.60
C VAL A 150 3.62 -1.52 20.00
N ALA A 151 2.99 -0.39 20.30
CA ALA A 151 2.32 -0.17 21.59
C ALA A 151 1.13 -1.14 21.80
N ALA A 152 0.44 -1.52 20.73
CA ALA A 152 -0.61 -2.54 20.76
C ALA A 152 -0.06 -3.98 20.89
N GLY A 153 1.25 -4.20 20.67
CA GLY A 153 1.92 -5.49 20.78
C GLY A 153 2.29 -6.19 19.47
N TYR A 154 2.16 -5.50 18.32
CA TYR A 154 2.59 -6.06 17.05
C TYR A 154 4.11 -6.01 16.88
N THR A 155 4.71 -7.14 16.47
CA THR A 155 6.18 -7.30 16.39
C THR A 155 6.71 -7.26 14.96
N GLY A 156 5.91 -6.77 13.99
CA GLY A 156 6.29 -6.66 12.59
C GLY A 156 6.40 -5.22 12.11
N THR A 157 6.51 -5.05 10.80
CA THR A 157 6.40 -3.74 10.15
C THR A 157 4.95 -3.48 9.78
N VAL A 158 4.54 -2.22 9.85
CA VAL A 158 3.16 -1.79 9.59
C VAL A 158 3.15 -0.60 8.66
N SER A 159 2.18 -0.61 7.75
CA SER A 159 1.75 0.56 6.98
C SER A 159 0.24 0.75 7.17
N GLU A 160 -0.24 1.97 7.04
CA GLU A 160 -1.63 2.34 7.32
C GLU A 160 -2.29 2.94 6.09
N LEU A 161 -3.52 2.48 5.80
CA LEU A 161 -4.47 3.17 4.94
C LEU A 161 -5.45 3.90 5.82
N ILE A 162 -5.73 5.17 5.53
CA ILE A 162 -6.71 5.94 6.28
C ILE A 162 -7.55 6.80 5.35
N THR A 163 -8.85 6.87 5.61
CA THR A 163 -9.77 7.79 4.92
C THR A 163 -10.82 8.34 5.90
N PHE A 164 -11.47 9.44 5.50
CA PHE A 164 -12.38 10.20 6.34
C PHE A 164 -13.68 10.51 5.61
N GLY A 165 -14.76 10.63 6.38
CA GLY A 165 -16.05 11.08 5.86
C GLY A 165 -16.78 10.06 4.99
N THR A 166 -16.32 8.82 4.93
CA THR A 166 -17.03 7.73 4.24
C THR A 166 -18.25 7.30 5.04
N ALA A 167 -19.35 6.94 4.34
CA ALA A 167 -20.62 6.63 4.98
C ALA A 167 -20.69 5.20 5.54
N SER A 168 -19.84 4.30 5.04
CA SER A 168 -19.82 2.88 5.38
C SER A 168 -18.45 2.25 5.15
N GLY A 169 -18.26 1.02 5.63
CA GLY A 169 -17.07 0.23 5.34
C GLY A 169 -16.91 -0.08 3.86
N ALA A 170 -18.00 -0.24 3.12
CA ALA A 170 -17.95 -0.41 1.66
C ALA A 170 -17.41 0.84 0.95
N ASP A 171 -17.85 2.03 1.38
CA ASP A 171 -17.33 3.30 0.83
C ASP A 171 -15.87 3.53 1.19
N CYS A 172 -15.42 3.03 2.35
CA CYS A 172 -14.02 3.06 2.76
C CYS A 172 -13.14 2.28 1.76
N ILE A 173 -13.48 1.03 1.45
CA ILE A 173 -12.73 0.22 0.47
C ILE A 173 -12.83 0.84 -0.92
N ALA A 174 -13.99 1.30 -1.35
CA ALA A 174 -14.16 1.95 -2.65
C ALA A 174 -13.28 3.20 -2.80
N ALA A 175 -13.07 3.97 -1.72
CA ALA A 175 -12.15 5.11 -1.72
C ALA A 175 -10.70 4.67 -1.95
N PHE A 176 -10.23 3.60 -1.31
CA PHE A 176 -8.88 3.07 -1.49
C PHE A 176 -8.68 2.40 -2.86
N GLU A 177 -9.65 1.65 -3.34
CA GLU A 177 -9.63 1.07 -4.69
C GLU A 177 -9.54 2.16 -5.77
N ASN A 178 -10.16 3.30 -5.54
CA ASN A 178 -10.21 4.43 -6.46
C ASN A 178 -9.17 5.51 -6.09
N SER A 179 -7.94 5.10 -5.87
CA SER A 179 -6.82 5.97 -5.52
C SER A 179 -5.53 5.47 -6.18
N VAL A 180 -4.46 6.23 -6.13
CA VAL A 180 -3.14 5.86 -6.71
C VAL A 180 -2.27 5.19 -5.64
N TYR A 181 -1.96 5.89 -4.57
CA TYR A 181 -1.00 5.41 -3.57
C TYR A 181 -1.63 4.43 -2.58
N HIS A 182 -2.88 4.69 -2.15
CA HIS A 182 -3.58 3.76 -1.25
C HIS A 182 -3.92 2.45 -1.96
N LEU A 183 -4.26 2.46 -3.27
CA LEU A 183 -4.46 1.24 -4.05
C LEU A 183 -3.18 0.40 -4.11
N ALA A 184 -2.02 1.01 -4.39
CA ALA A 184 -0.75 0.32 -4.41
C ALA A 184 -0.46 -0.32 -3.04
N GLN A 185 -0.66 0.42 -1.96
CA GLN A 185 -0.46 -0.06 -0.60
C GLN A 185 -1.46 -1.15 -0.20
N MET A 186 -2.74 -1.05 -0.63
CA MET A 186 -3.78 -2.05 -0.39
C MET A 186 -3.41 -3.42 -0.96
N LEU A 187 -2.64 -3.45 -2.06
CA LEU A 187 -2.18 -4.66 -2.73
C LEU A 187 -0.73 -5.04 -2.39
N SER A 188 -0.12 -4.36 -1.43
CA SER A 188 1.24 -4.61 -0.94
C SER A 188 1.44 -6.06 -0.46
N PRO A 189 2.70 -6.53 -0.29
CA PRO A 189 3.02 -7.89 0.14
C PRO A 189 2.71 -8.18 1.62
N SER A 190 1.82 -7.43 2.24
CA SER A 190 1.38 -7.63 3.63
C SER A 190 0.70 -8.97 3.85
N MET A 191 0.72 -9.46 5.10
CA MET A 191 0.19 -10.77 5.49
C MET A 191 -0.92 -10.66 6.55
N ASP A 192 -0.83 -9.66 7.42
CA ASP A 192 -1.75 -9.41 8.52
C ASP A 192 -2.53 -8.12 8.27
N VAL A 193 -3.73 -8.02 8.85
CA VAL A 193 -4.57 -6.84 8.79
C VAL A 193 -5.24 -6.56 10.12
N GLY A 194 -5.32 -5.28 10.50
CA GLY A 194 -6.20 -4.75 11.52
C GLY A 194 -7.10 -3.68 10.95
N ILE A 195 -8.34 -3.59 11.41
CA ILE A 195 -9.37 -2.72 10.83
C ILE A 195 -10.17 -2.05 11.94
N ASP A 196 -10.49 -0.78 11.73
CA ASP A 196 -11.53 -0.09 12.51
C ASP A 196 -12.22 0.99 11.67
N PHE A 197 -13.55 0.93 11.65
CA PHE A 197 -14.42 1.96 11.08
C PHE A 197 -15.18 2.64 12.20
N ASN A 198 -14.88 3.89 12.46
CA ASN A 198 -15.41 4.63 13.61
C ASN A 198 -16.18 5.87 13.15
N VAL A 199 -17.40 6.00 13.66
CA VAL A 199 -18.27 7.16 13.43
C VAL A 199 -18.37 7.98 14.70
N GLY A 200 -17.89 9.21 14.64
CA GLY A 200 -17.94 10.13 15.78
C GLY A 200 -19.33 10.70 16.06
N ASN A 201 -19.53 11.16 17.29
CA ASN A 201 -20.77 11.80 17.72
C ASN A 201 -21.15 13.06 16.90
N GLY A 202 -20.20 13.64 16.17
CA GLY A 202 -20.40 14.78 15.25
C GLY A 202 -20.72 14.36 13.81
N GLY A 203 -20.87 13.06 13.52
CA GLY A 203 -21.17 12.53 12.19
C GLY A 203 -19.97 12.40 11.25
N GLY A 204 -18.75 12.74 11.69
CA GLY A 204 -17.53 12.45 10.94
C GLY A 204 -17.10 10.99 11.16
N SER A 205 -16.60 10.32 10.12
CA SER A 205 -16.07 8.96 10.20
C SER A 205 -14.56 8.91 9.91
N ALA A 206 -13.88 7.98 10.54
CA ALA A 206 -12.52 7.58 10.22
C ALA A 206 -12.51 6.07 9.93
N CYS A 207 -11.84 5.68 8.84
CA CYS A 207 -11.61 4.29 8.50
C CYS A 207 -10.10 4.06 8.45
N ALA A 208 -9.57 3.20 9.31
CA ALA A 208 -8.16 2.82 9.35
C ALA A 208 -8.00 1.34 9.05
N ILE A 209 -7.03 1.03 8.18
CA ILE A 209 -6.60 -0.34 7.87
C ILE A 209 -5.09 -0.41 8.09
N GLU A 210 -4.68 -1.16 9.11
CA GLU A 210 -3.28 -1.45 9.40
C GLU A 210 -2.85 -2.70 8.64
N LEU A 211 -1.86 -2.59 7.77
CA LEU A 211 -1.32 -3.68 6.96
C LEU A 211 0.02 -4.13 7.54
N GLY A 212 0.09 -5.38 7.99
CA GLY A 212 1.23 -5.90 8.72
C GLY A 212 2.05 -6.95 7.98
N VAL A 213 3.38 -6.91 8.20
CA VAL A 213 4.30 -7.99 7.85
C VAL A 213 5.01 -8.43 9.13
N PRO A 214 4.78 -9.68 9.62
CA PRO A 214 5.39 -10.16 10.86
C PRO A 214 6.92 -10.29 10.72
N THR A 215 7.66 -10.16 11.83
CA THR A 215 9.13 -10.27 11.85
C THR A 215 9.69 -11.60 11.34
N THR A 216 8.85 -12.61 11.23
CA THR A 216 9.21 -13.95 10.74
C THR A 216 9.13 -14.08 9.21
N SER A 217 8.68 -13.03 8.50
CA SER A 217 8.51 -13.01 7.05
C SER A 217 8.98 -11.69 6.44
N LEU A 218 9.23 -11.68 5.14
CA LEU A 218 9.36 -10.46 4.34
C LEU A 218 8.04 -10.07 3.64
N GLY A 219 6.98 -10.86 3.85
CA GLY A 219 5.68 -10.72 3.22
C GLY A 219 5.36 -11.87 2.28
N GLN A 220 4.30 -11.71 1.49
CA GLN A 220 3.84 -12.69 0.50
C GLN A 220 3.92 -12.12 -0.92
N LEU A 221 4.37 -12.94 -1.86
CA LEU A 221 4.48 -12.55 -3.27
C LEU A 221 3.89 -13.64 -4.18
N PRO A 222 3.31 -13.26 -5.32
CA PRO A 222 2.83 -14.22 -6.31
C PRO A 222 3.97 -15.04 -6.92
N ALA A 223 3.63 -16.17 -7.52
CA ALA A 223 4.56 -17.01 -8.22
C ALA A 223 5.17 -16.29 -9.43
N SER A 224 6.36 -16.75 -9.86
CA SER A 224 7.01 -16.25 -11.08
C SER A 224 6.05 -16.32 -12.28
N GLY A 225 6.05 -15.26 -13.08
CA GLY A 225 5.19 -15.13 -14.27
C GLY A 225 3.80 -14.58 -13.99
N THR A 226 3.43 -14.36 -12.73
CA THR A 226 2.19 -13.67 -12.36
C THR A 226 2.41 -12.16 -12.36
N ILE A 227 1.47 -11.41 -12.91
CA ILE A 227 1.40 -9.96 -12.82
C ILE A 227 0.16 -9.63 -11.99
N VAL A 228 0.35 -8.90 -10.89
CA VAL A 228 -0.78 -8.38 -10.09
C VAL A 228 -1.38 -7.21 -10.84
N THR A 229 -2.71 -7.20 -11.01
CA THR A 229 -3.41 -6.12 -11.73
C THR A 229 -4.65 -5.67 -10.97
N PHE A 230 -4.89 -4.35 -10.99
CA PHE A 230 -6.14 -3.77 -10.53
C PHE A 230 -6.56 -2.60 -11.45
N PRO A 231 -7.84 -2.45 -11.84
CA PRO A 231 -8.92 -3.42 -11.63
C PRO A 231 -8.55 -4.81 -12.18
N ASN A 232 -9.01 -5.87 -11.51
CA ASN A 232 -8.68 -7.24 -11.93
C ASN A 232 -9.47 -7.65 -13.18
N SER A 233 -9.06 -8.75 -13.81
CA SER A 233 -9.72 -9.26 -15.02
C SER A 233 -11.17 -9.62 -14.77
N GLY A 234 -12.08 -9.02 -15.56
CA GLY A 234 -13.51 -9.23 -15.47
C GLY A 234 -14.21 -8.42 -14.36
N MET A 235 -13.52 -7.59 -13.61
CA MET A 235 -14.11 -6.73 -12.58
C MET A 235 -15.18 -5.83 -13.19
N THR A 236 -16.29 -5.65 -12.49
CA THR A 236 -17.42 -4.81 -12.89
C THR A 236 -17.71 -3.77 -11.83
N GLY A 237 -18.43 -2.70 -12.19
CA GLY A 237 -18.79 -1.65 -11.22
C GLY A 237 -17.63 -0.71 -10.87
N VAL A 238 -16.52 -0.75 -11.63
CA VAL A 238 -15.35 0.11 -11.39
C VAL A 238 -15.75 1.58 -11.50
N ALA A 239 -15.39 2.39 -10.52
CA ALA A 239 -15.69 3.82 -10.53
C ALA A 239 -15.16 4.48 -11.81
N PRO A 240 -15.97 5.20 -12.59
CA PRO A 240 -15.47 5.82 -13.82
C PRO A 240 -14.60 7.04 -13.57
N THR A 241 -14.70 7.63 -12.37
CA THR A 241 -14.09 8.91 -12.00
C THR A 241 -13.22 8.76 -10.76
N PHE A 242 -12.04 9.35 -10.80
CA PHE A 242 -11.14 9.50 -9.65
C PHE A 242 -10.99 10.99 -9.33
N TYR A 243 -11.36 11.38 -8.11
CA TYR A 243 -11.17 12.73 -7.59
C TYR A 243 -9.78 12.82 -6.94
N ASN A 244 -8.77 13.06 -7.76
CA ASN A 244 -7.35 13.04 -7.39
C ASN A 244 -6.99 13.98 -6.22
N GLN A 245 -7.70 15.09 -6.05
CA GLN A 245 -7.53 16.03 -4.93
C GLN A 245 -7.96 15.44 -3.57
N GLY A 246 -8.63 14.30 -3.55
CA GLY A 246 -8.98 13.55 -2.33
C GLY A 246 -7.83 12.68 -1.79
N GLU A 247 -6.75 12.52 -2.55
CA GLU A 247 -5.55 11.79 -2.14
C GLU A 247 -4.43 12.78 -1.81
N ASP A 248 -3.72 12.54 -0.70
CA ASP A 248 -2.61 13.39 -0.25
C ASP A 248 -1.31 12.55 -0.16
N PRO A 249 -0.27 12.89 -0.98
CA PRO A 249 -0.26 13.97 -1.97
C PRO A 249 -1.12 13.69 -3.21
N ASP A 250 -1.57 14.76 -3.89
CA ASP A 250 -2.33 14.64 -5.14
C ASP A 250 -1.44 14.10 -6.27
N PRO A 251 -1.74 12.93 -6.88
CA PRO A 251 -0.91 12.34 -7.93
C PRO A 251 -1.00 13.07 -9.28
N ALA A 252 -1.95 14.00 -9.42
CA ALA A 252 -2.19 14.72 -10.67
C ALA A 252 -2.70 16.16 -10.43
N PRO A 253 -1.93 17.03 -9.75
CA PRO A 253 -2.39 18.37 -9.31
C PRO A 253 -2.69 19.33 -10.47
N ASP A 254 -2.37 18.97 -11.69
CA ASP A 254 -2.71 19.70 -12.92
C ASP A 254 -4.07 19.29 -13.51
N LEU A 255 -4.70 18.22 -12.99
CA LEU A 255 -6.03 17.76 -13.38
C LEU A 255 -7.05 18.16 -12.30
N SER A 256 -8.26 18.50 -12.74
CA SER A 256 -9.39 18.69 -11.79
C SER A 256 -10.02 17.37 -11.39
N VAL A 257 -9.94 16.37 -12.26
CA VAL A 257 -10.49 15.04 -12.10
C VAL A 257 -9.84 14.10 -13.11
N ALA A 258 -9.64 12.84 -12.74
CA ALA A 258 -9.08 11.78 -13.57
C ALA A 258 -10.07 10.62 -13.75
N GLY A 259 -9.70 9.63 -14.53
CA GLY A 259 -10.37 8.32 -14.55
C GLY A 259 -9.77 7.36 -13.51
N HIS A 260 -10.46 6.25 -13.27
CA HIS A 260 -10.01 5.21 -12.33
C HIS A 260 -8.57 4.75 -12.64
N PRO A 261 -7.67 4.73 -11.64
CA PRO A 261 -6.29 4.27 -11.84
C PRO A 261 -6.23 2.76 -12.17
N VAL A 262 -5.25 2.38 -12.98
CA VAL A 262 -4.96 0.97 -13.28
C VAL A 262 -3.57 0.65 -12.74
N LEU A 263 -3.48 -0.31 -11.82
CA LEU A 263 -2.23 -0.75 -11.21
C LEU A 263 -1.73 -2.04 -11.85
N VAL A 264 -0.41 -2.11 -12.03
CA VAL A 264 0.37 -3.31 -12.33
C VAL A 264 1.48 -3.44 -11.29
N SER A 265 1.60 -4.61 -10.62
CA SER A 265 2.76 -4.93 -9.79
C SER A 265 3.52 -6.11 -10.38
N LEU A 266 4.84 -5.95 -10.49
CA LEU A 266 5.77 -6.88 -11.13
C LEU A 266 6.57 -7.74 -10.13
N TYR A 267 6.30 -7.58 -8.83
CA TYR A 267 6.96 -8.35 -7.79
C TYR A 267 6.45 -9.78 -7.76
N THR A 268 7.39 -10.72 -7.74
CA THR A 268 7.11 -12.16 -7.63
C THR A 268 8.12 -12.81 -6.70
N THR A 269 7.90 -14.06 -6.32
CA THR A 269 8.88 -14.83 -5.54
C THR A 269 10.22 -15.01 -6.26
N ALA A 270 10.26 -14.91 -7.59
CA ALA A 270 11.49 -14.94 -8.38
C ALA A 270 12.15 -13.57 -8.55
N THR A 271 11.38 -12.50 -8.44
CA THR A 271 11.81 -11.09 -8.54
C THR A 271 11.34 -10.29 -7.34
N PRO A 272 11.74 -10.68 -6.10
CA PRO A 272 11.24 -10.03 -4.88
C PRO A 272 11.80 -8.63 -4.67
N THR A 273 12.88 -8.30 -5.38
CA THR A 273 13.52 -6.99 -5.36
C THR A 273 13.71 -6.50 -6.79
N LEU A 274 13.22 -5.29 -7.06
CA LEU A 274 13.37 -4.61 -8.34
C LEU A 274 13.90 -3.20 -8.08
N THR A 275 14.76 -2.75 -9.00
CA THR A 275 15.14 -1.34 -9.15
C THR A 275 14.45 -0.77 -10.38
N GLY A 276 14.34 0.56 -10.48
CA GLY A 276 13.74 1.15 -11.68
C GLY A 276 14.45 0.73 -12.97
N SER A 277 15.79 0.60 -12.94
CA SER A 277 16.59 0.17 -14.10
C SER A 277 16.36 -1.27 -14.56
N ASP A 278 15.69 -2.10 -13.73
CA ASP A 278 15.31 -3.46 -14.13
C ASP A 278 14.09 -3.47 -15.07
N ILE A 279 13.41 -2.32 -15.25
CA ILE A 279 12.08 -2.25 -15.89
C ILE A 279 12.12 -1.34 -17.11
N VAL A 280 11.66 -1.88 -18.25
CA VAL A 280 11.45 -1.12 -19.50
C VAL A 280 10.02 -1.37 -19.97
N ILE A 281 9.16 -0.35 -19.94
CA ILE A 281 7.76 -0.44 -20.38
C ILE A 281 7.71 -0.35 -21.91
N GLN A 282 7.07 -1.30 -22.59
CA GLN A 282 6.81 -1.25 -24.03
C GLN A 282 5.38 -0.83 -24.34
N THR A 283 4.41 -1.28 -23.51
CA THR A 283 2.99 -0.95 -23.67
C THR A 283 2.35 -0.80 -22.30
N PHE A 284 1.56 0.25 -22.11
CA PHE A 284 0.60 0.36 -21.03
C PHE A 284 -0.50 1.30 -21.50
N SER A 285 -1.66 0.74 -21.83
CA SER A 285 -2.76 1.46 -22.46
C SER A 285 -4.10 0.90 -22.04
N ILE A 286 -5.13 1.74 -22.15
CA ILE A 286 -6.52 1.40 -21.87
C ILE A 286 -7.39 1.87 -23.05
N THR A 287 -8.28 0.99 -23.53
CA THR A 287 -9.12 1.25 -24.70
C THR A 287 -10.55 0.77 -24.42
N PRO A 288 -11.60 1.59 -24.61
CA PRO A 288 -12.96 1.10 -24.58
C PRO A 288 -13.20 0.06 -25.68
N ALA A 289 -14.08 -0.91 -25.45
CA ALA A 289 -14.35 -1.99 -26.41
C ALA A 289 -14.72 -1.48 -27.80
N ASN A 290 -15.38 -0.31 -27.87
CA ASN A 290 -15.74 0.36 -29.11
C ASN A 290 -15.20 1.80 -29.07
N GLY A 291 -13.94 2.00 -29.50
CA GLY A 291 -13.38 3.35 -29.51
C GLY A 291 -11.87 3.38 -29.65
N SER A 292 -11.30 4.57 -29.51
CA SER A 292 -9.87 4.80 -29.51
C SER A 292 -9.30 4.71 -28.10
N ALA A 293 -7.98 4.51 -27.98
CA ALA A 293 -7.28 4.52 -26.71
C ALA A 293 -7.53 5.83 -25.94
N VAL A 294 -7.69 5.70 -24.62
CA VAL A 294 -7.87 6.84 -23.72
C VAL A 294 -6.52 7.53 -23.51
N ALA A 295 -6.55 8.85 -23.39
CA ALA A 295 -5.36 9.62 -23.00
C ALA A 295 -4.99 9.26 -21.55
N VAL A 296 -3.72 8.90 -21.32
CA VAL A 296 -3.26 8.39 -20.02
C VAL A 296 -1.92 9.03 -19.62
N ARG A 297 -1.67 9.02 -18.31
CA ARG A 297 -0.39 9.28 -17.69
C ARG A 297 0.08 7.95 -17.06
N VAL A 298 1.31 7.54 -17.36
CA VAL A 298 1.91 6.35 -16.71
C VAL A 298 2.85 6.84 -15.62
N LEU A 299 2.45 6.64 -14.37
CA LEU A 299 3.20 7.02 -13.17
C LEU A 299 4.14 5.88 -12.77
N VAL A 300 5.39 6.21 -12.53
CA VAL A 300 6.44 5.23 -12.21
C VAL A 300 7.45 5.79 -11.22
N ASN A 301 8.09 4.94 -10.44
CA ASN A 301 9.25 5.33 -9.64
C ASN A 301 10.45 5.69 -10.52
N SER A 302 11.38 6.45 -9.97
CA SER A 302 12.63 6.85 -10.64
C SER A 302 13.45 5.65 -11.14
N GLY A 303 14.10 5.82 -12.31
CA GLY A 303 14.92 4.80 -12.95
C GLY A 303 14.15 3.85 -13.87
N VAL A 304 12.82 3.73 -13.75
CA VAL A 304 12.01 3.02 -14.76
C VAL A 304 12.12 3.75 -16.10
N THR A 305 12.21 3.00 -17.18
CA THR A 305 12.30 3.55 -18.54
C THR A 305 11.16 3.03 -19.41
N SER A 306 10.93 3.69 -20.54
CA SER A 306 9.91 3.28 -21.49
C SER A 306 10.43 3.39 -22.93
N SER A 307 10.12 2.40 -23.76
CA SER A 307 10.28 2.43 -25.21
C SER A 307 8.96 2.63 -25.96
N GLY A 308 7.85 2.73 -25.23
CA GLY A 308 6.49 2.90 -25.75
C GLY A 308 5.79 4.17 -25.22
N PRO A 309 4.95 4.07 -24.18
CA PRO A 309 4.20 5.21 -23.67
C PRO A 309 5.12 6.25 -23.00
N ALA A 310 4.70 7.52 -23.01
CA ALA A 310 5.31 8.53 -22.16
C ALA A 310 5.10 8.16 -20.68
N ILE A 311 6.14 8.32 -19.86
CA ILE A 311 6.10 8.07 -18.41
C ILE A 311 6.28 9.37 -17.64
N THR A 312 5.70 9.42 -16.44
CA THR A 312 5.89 10.50 -15.46
C THR A 312 6.51 9.88 -14.21
N VAL A 313 7.67 10.40 -13.82
CA VAL A 313 8.33 9.96 -12.59
C VAL A 313 7.59 10.53 -11.39
N ASP A 314 7.18 9.64 -10.50
CA ASP A 314 6.54 9.94 -9.24
C ASP A 314 7.16 9.08 -8.13
N ASN A 315 7.99 9.69 -7.30
CA ASN A 315 8.71 8.99 -6.24
C ASN A 315 7.88 8.76 -4.97
N THR A 316 6.63 9.20 -4.94
CA THR A 316 5.65 8.78 -3.91
C THR A 316 5.32 7.29 -4.08
N ILE A 317 5.37 6.80 -5.32
CA ILE A 317 5.38 5.37 -5.62
C ILE A 317 6.73 4.81 -5.18
N SER A 318 6.83 4.32 -3.95
CA SER A 318 8.09 3.91 -3.31
C SER A 318 8.65 2.60 -3.86
N ALA A 319 7.81 1.77 -4.48
CA ALA A 319 8.15 0.44 -4.98
C ALA A 319 8.33 0.46 -6.51
N PRO A 320 9.57 0.36 -7.06
CA PRO A 320 9.81 0.50 -8.50
C PRO A 320 9.04 -0.48 -9.40
N GLY A 321 8.66 -1.64 -8.86
CA GLY A 321 7.86 -2.64 -9.59
C GLY A 321 6.36 -2.34 -9.62
N GLU A 322 5.89 -1.27 -8.99
CA GLU A 322 4.51 -0.81 -9.05
C GLU A 322 4.40 0.30 -10.09
N LEU A 323 3.54 0.07 -11.07
CA LEU A 323 3.32 0.94 -12.21
C LEU A 323 1.83 1.29 -12.25
N LEU A 324 1.51 2.59 -12.36
CA LEU A 324 0.12 3.03 -12.40
C LEU A 324 -0.17 3.77 -13.71
N LEU A 325 -1.28 3.41 -14.33
CA LEU A 325 -1.81 4.14 -15.48
C LEU A 325 -3.01 4.94 -14.99
N LEU A 326 -2.92 6.26 -15.12
CA LEU A 326 -3.97 7.20 -14.75
C LEU A 326 -4.60 7.79 -16.01
N PRO A 327 -5.89 7.47 -16.33
CA PRO A 327 -6.61 8.16 -17.38
C PRO A 327 -6.74 9.64 -17.05
N THR A 328 -6.39 10.52 -17.99
CA THR A 328 -6.37 11.98 -17.74
C THR A 328 -7.74 12.63 -17.81
N VAL A 329 -8.78 11.85 -18.09
CA VAL A 329 -10.19 12.23 -18.08
C VAL A 329 -11.01 11.10 -17.48
N PRO A 330 -12.21 11.37 -16.93
CA PRO A 330 -13.12 10.32 -16.47
C PRO A 330 -13.40 9.27 -17.55
N LEU A 331 -13.51 8.02 -17.13
CA LEU A 331 -13.92 6.93 -18.02
C LEU A 331 -15.41 7.03 -18.32
N THR A 332 -15.85 6.49 -19.46
CA THR A 332 -17.26 6.42 -19.80
C THR A 332 -17.95 5.40 -18.89
N PRO A 333 -19.07 5.77 -18.22
CA PRO A 333 -19.83 4.82 -17.39
C PRO A 333 -20.35 3.60 -18.17
N ASN A 334 -20.56 2.49 -17.44
CA ASN A 334 -21.12 1.22 -17.96
C ASN A 334 -20.42 0.74 -19.24
N THR A 335 -19.10 0.92 -19.32
CA THR A 335 -18.31 0.64 -20.53
C THR A 335 -17.22 -0.40 -20.23
N LEU A 336 -17.11 -1.39 -21.11
CA LEU A 336 -16.02 -2.36 -21.08
C LEU A 336 -14.73 -1.71 -21.59
N TYR A 337 -13.68 -1.80 -20.81
CA TYR A 337 -12.33 -1.36 -21.15
C TYR A 337 -11.37 -2.53 -21.24
N ASN A 338 -10.55 -2.54 -22.30
CA ASN A 338 -9.43 -3.45 -22.46
C ASN A 338 -8.13 -2.75 -22.03
N VAL A 339 -7.35 -3.42 -21.22
CA VAL A 339 -6.01 -2.97 -20.80
C VAL A 339 -4.97 -3.84 -21.48
N SER A 340 -3.93 -3.20 -22.01
CA SER A 340 -2.76 -3.88 -22.57
C SER A 340 -1.50 -3.42 -21.86
N PHE A 341 -0.75 -4.38 -21.33
CA PHE A 341 0.52 -4.16 -20.66
C PHE A 341 1.60 -5.07 -21.22
N ALA A 342 2.78 -4.52 -21.49
CA ALA A 342 4.00 -5.26 -21.83
C ALA A 342 5.22 -4.51 -21.31
N ALA A 343 6.16 -5.23 -20.73
CA ALA A 343 7.41 -4.71 -20.20
C ALA A 343 8.54 -5.75 -20.34
N THR A 344 9.77 -5.28 -20.20
CA THR A 344 10.91 -6.13 -19.92
C THR A 344 11.30 -5.94 -18.45
N VAL A 345 11.43 -7.03 -17.69
CA VAL A 345 11.83 -7.04 -16.29
C VAL A 345 13.09 -7.87 -16.15
N LYS A 346 14.20 -7.27 -15.72
CA LYS A 346 15.53 -7.92 -15.66
C LYS A 346 15.89 -8.65 -16.96
N GLY A 347 15.53 -8.05 -18.11
CA GLY A 347 15.79 -8.61 -19.43
C GLY A 347 14.76 -9.65 -19.91
N ALA A 348 13.84 -10.12 -19.10
CA ALA A 348 12.78 -11.04 -19.47
C ALA A 348 11.51 -10.30 -19.89
N ALA A 349 10.89 -10.68 -21.01
CA ALA A 349 9.64 -10.12 -21.46
C ALA A 349 8.47 -10.61 -20.59
N VAL A 350 7.61 -9.69 -20.17
CA VAL A 350 6.37 -9.95 -19.44
C VAL A 350 5.22 -9.18 -20.09
N SER A 351 4.03 -9.77 -20.18
CA SER A 351 2.86 -9.09 -20.75
C SER A 351 1.57 -9.64 -20.20
N GLN A 352 0.54 -8.80 -20.15
CA GLN A 352 -0.82 -9.19 -19.79
C GLN A 352 -1.84 -8.31 -20.50
N ASN A 353 -2.93 -8.95 -20.98
CA ASN A 353 -4.10 -8.25 -21.50
C ASN A 353 -5.30 -8.70 -20.66
N TRP A 354 -6.11 -7.75 -20.23
CA TRP A 354 -7.32 -8.02 -19.45
C TRP A 354 -8.37 -6.95 -19.71
N SER A 355 -9.54 -7.12 -19.13
CA SER A 355 -10.61 -6.14 -19.24
C SER A 355 -11.35 -5.96 -17.94
N PHE A 356 -11.97 -4.80 -17.77
CA PHE A 356 -12.90 -4.48 -16.69
C PHE A 356 -14.05 -3.63 -17.23
N THR A 357 -15.14 -3.52 -16.45
CA THR A 357 -16.30 -2.72 -16.84
C THR A 357 -16.54 -1.64 -15.78
N THR A 358 -16.65 -0.39 -16.21
CA THR A 358 -17.03 0.71 -15.32
C THR A 358 -18.47 0.59 -14.85
N GLY A 359 -18.74 1.09 -13.64
CA GLY A 359 -20.08 1.25 -13.08
C GLY A 359 -20.86 2.42 -13.68
N ALA A 360 -21.97 2.76 -13.04
CA ALA A 360 -22.71 3.99 -13.33
C ALA A 360 -21.86 5.24 -13.06
N ALA A 361 -22.27 6.38 -13.58
CA ALA A 361 -21.68 7.67 -13.16
C ALA A 361 -21.99 7.89 -11.67
N ASN A 362 -20.98 8.35 -10.92
CA ASN A 362 -21.12 8.75 -9.53
C ASN A 362 -21.75 10.14 -9.41
#